data_847e30ff308dfd9f7e44186fb3fd7a17
#
_entry.id   847e30ff308dfd9f7e44186fb3fd7a17
#
_cell.length_a   1.000
_cell.length_b   1.000
_cell.length_c   1.000
_cell.angle_alpha   90.00
_cell.angle_beta   90.00
_cell.angle_gamma   90.00
#
_symmetry.space_group_name_H-M   'P 1'
#
loop_
_entity.id
_entity.type
_entity.pdbx_description
1 polymer ?
#
loop_
_entity_poly.entity_id
_entity_poly.type
_entity_poly.pdbx_seq_one_letter_code
_entity_poly.pdbx_strand_id
1 'polypeptide(L)'
;IKIQMREVFGLKFFRIVVARITNNSVKIFGEIKGWTYPNKNGLQLDTLRILSDSPEYVSELIWATTMAWALEQTNCENARLLAIYDEDGYSKKLVRYFRLIGFRVTKEVGSSPSDLLLRLIWGGAGTLMKGDCRKIMSKLERKFKNLNLSYPA
;
A
#
# COMPACT_ATOMS: atom_id res chain seq x y z
N ILE A 1 6.44 -14.60 -0.45
CA ILE A 1 5.33 -13.66 -0.73
C ILE A 1 4.22 -14.44 -1.43
N LYS A 2 2.98 -14.18 -1.06
CA LYS A 2 1.80 -14.74 -1.73
C LYS A 2 0.90 -13.60 -2.20
N ILE A 3 0.49 -13.64 -3.47
CA ILE A 3 -0.49 -12.72 -4.06
C ILE A 3 -1.78 -13.50 -4.28
N GLN A 4 -2.87 -13.00 -3.76
CA GLN A 4 -4.23 -13.51 -3.98
C GLN A 4 -5.01 -12.46 -4.75
N MET A 5 -5.70 -12.87 -5.81
CA MET A 5 -6.50 -11.98 -6.65
C MET A 5 -7.89 -12.56 -6.86
N ARG A 6 -8.88 -11.68 -6.96
CA ARG A 6 -10.24 -11.99 -7.33
C ARG A 6 -10.77 -10.88 -8.22
N GLU A 7 -11.33 -11.24 -9.37
CA GLU A 7 -11.98 -10.29 -10.28
C GLU A 7 -13.50 -10.41 -10.16
N VAL A 8 -14.16 -9.27 -10.00
CA VAL A 8 -15.61 -9.17 -9.91
C VAL A 8 -16.04 -7.90 -10.66
N PHE A 9 -16.88 -8.05 -11.68
CA PHE A 9 -17.42 -6.95 -12.51
C PHE A 9 -16.33 -5.99 -13.05
N GLY A 10 -15.17 -6.52 -13.48
CA GLY A 10 -14.06 -5.73 -13.99
C GLY A 10 -13.20 -5.03 -12.92
N LEU A 11 -13.53 -5.18 -11.65
CA LEU A 11 -12.69 -4.76 -10.53
C LEU A 11 -11.80 -5.93 -10.10
N LYS A 12 -10.51 -5.69 -9.97
CA LYS A 12 -9.57 -6.68 -9.42
C LYS A 12 -9.30 -6.35 -7.96
N PHE A 13 -9.75 -7.22 -7.07
CA PHE A 13 -9.40 -7.18 -5.65
C PHE A 13 -8.10 -7.97 -5.45
N PHE A 14 -7.21 -7.46 -4.62
CA PHE A 14 -5.96 -8.14 -4.32
C PHE A 14 -5.65 -8.15 -2.84
N ARG A 15 -4.90 -9.16 -2.43
CA ARG A 15 -4.26 -9.29 -1.12
C ARG A 15 -2.85 -9.81 -1.32
N ILE A 16 -1.86 -9.07 -0.85
CA ILE A 16 -0.45 -9.47 -0.85
C ILE A 16 -0.05 -9.74 0.58
N VAL A 17 0.52 -10.91 0.82
CA VAL A 17 0.93 -11.38 2.15
C VAL A 17 2.42 -11.73 2.12
N VAL A 18 3.15 -11.24 3.10
CA VAL A 18 4.52 -11.66 3.40
C VAL A 18 4.49 -12.56 4.63
N ALA A 19 4.97 -13.79 4.45
CA ALA A 19 4.99 -14.79 5.51
C ALA A 19 6.25 -15.65 5.42
N ARG A 20 6.66 -16.22 6.55
CA ARG A 20 7.63 -17.31 6.63
C ARG A 20 6.87 -18.62 6.76
N ILE A 21 7.20 -19.57 5.91
CA ILE A 21 6.65 -20.93 5.95
C ILE A 21 7.76 -21.85 6.45
N THR A 22 7.46 -22.60 7.49
CA THR A 22 8.28 -23.70 8.00
C THR A 22 7.48 -25.00 7.87
N ASN A 23 8.11 -26.16 8.08
CA ASN A 23 7.45 -27.46 7.93
C ASN A 23 6.16 -27.60 8.76
N ASN A 24 6.07 -26.92 9.91
CA ASN A 24 4.96 -27.08 10.86
C ASN A 24 4.20 -25.77 11.15
N SER A 25 4.58 -24.63 10.54
CA SER A 25 3.93 -23.36 10.85
C SER A 25 4.01 -22.34 9.71
N VAL A 26 3.03 -21.42 9.70
CA VAL A 26 3.04 -20.23 8.83
C VAL A 26 2.98 -19.01 9.73
N LYS A 27 4.04 -18.19 9.69
CA LYS A 27 4.08 -16.91 10.39
C LYS A 27 3.91 -15.77 9.38
N ILE A 28 2.79 -15.05 9.48
CA ILE A 28 2.53 -13.85 8.69
C ILE A 28 3.30 -12.68 9.30
N PHE A 29 3.99 -11.89 8.50
CA PHE A 29 4.69 -10.68 8.92
C PHE A 29 3.95 -9.41 8.52
N GLY A 30 3.23 -9.45 7.41
CA GLY A 30 2.44 -8.31 6.98
C GLY A 30 1.56 -8.63 5.79
N GLU A 31 0.59 -7.76 5.55
CA GLU A 31 -0.31 -7.83 4.41
C GLU A 31 -0.72 -6.45 3.92
N ILE A 32 -1.05 -6.37 2.64
CA ILE A 32 -1.74 -5.23 2.03
C ILE A 32 -2.92 -5.74 1.24
N LYS A 33 -4.01 -4.98 1.27
CA LYS A 33 -5.24 -5.24 0.51
C LYS A 33 -5.65 -3.99 -0.26
N GLY A 34 -6.36 -4.21 -1.34
CA GLY A 34 -6.92 -3.15 -2.13
C GLY A 34 -7.67 -3.67 -3.34
N TRP A 35 -7.98 -2.75 -4.25
CA TRP A 35 -8.63 -3.09 -5.51
C TRP A 35 -8.14 -2.17 -6.64
N THR A 36 -8.41 -2.54 -7.88
CA THR A 36 -8.09 -1.72 -9.03
C THR A 36 -9.31 -1.46 -9.89
N TYR A 37 -9.45 -0.22 -10.35
CA TYR A 37 -10.28 0.13 -11.49
C TYR A 37 -9.46 -0.01 -12.78
N PRO A 38 -10.09 -0.23 -13.94
CA PRO A 38 -9.38 -0.40 -15.23
C PRO A 38 -8.94 0.96 -15.82
N ASN A 39 -8.25 1.80 -15.05
CA ASN A 39 -7.73 3.10 -15.48
C ASN A 39 -6.38 3.43 -14.81
N LYS A 40 -5.71 4.48 -15.32
CA LYS A 40 -4.37 4.89 -14.84
C LYS A 40 -4.29 5.28 -13.36
N ASN A 41 -5.38 5.77 -12.77
CA ASN A 41 -5.49 6.13 -11.36
C ASN A 41 -6.20 5.06 -10.52
N GLY A 42 -6.27 3.85 -11.05
CA GLY A 42 -7.18 2.82 -10.58
C GLY A 42 -6.75 2.08 -9.33
N LEU A 43 -5.47 2.09 -8.96
CA LEU A 43 -5.00 1.33 -7.79
C LEU A 43 -5.45 2.01 -6.50
N GLN A 44 -6.28 1.32 -5.73
CA GLN A 44 -6.79 1.76 -4.43
C GLN A 44 -6.23 0.85 -3.33
N LEU A 45 -5.53 1.43 -2.37
CA LEU A 45 -4.90 0.71 -1.26
C LEU A 45 -5.73 0.93 0.00
N ASP A 46 -6.37 -0.14 0.47
CA ASP A 46 -7.35 -0.08 1.56
C ASP A 46 -6.72 -0.34 2.93
N THR A 47 -6.06 -1.47 3.07
CA THR A 47 -5.50 -1.91 4.35
C THR A 47 -4.03 -2.27 4.21
N LEU A 48 -3.18 -1.69 5.06
CA LEU A 48 -1.81 -2.12 5.28
C LEU A 48 -1.64 -2.52 6.74
N ARG A 49 -1.18 -3.74 6.97
CA ARG A 49 -0.84 -4.26 8.30
C ARG A 49 0.57 -4.84 8.27
N ILE A 50 1.40 -4.41 9.20
CA ILE A 50 2.74 -4.96 9.44
C ILE A 50 2.81 -5.29 10.93
N LEU A 51 3.23 -6.52 11.24
CA LEU A 51 3.37 -6.94 12.64
C LEU A 51 4.63 -6.38 13.24
N SER A 52 4.58 -6.07 14.55
CA SER A 52 5.69 -5.41 15.29
C SER A 52 6.97 -6.25 15.33
N ASP A 53 6.85 -7.56 15.24
CA ASP A 53 7.97 -8.52 15.25
C ASP A 53 8.42 -8.93 13.83
N SER A 54 8.00 -8.17 12.81
CA SER A 54 8.39 -8.39 11.43
C SER A 54 9.83 -7.90 11.18
N PRO A 55 10.58 -8.58 10.30
CA PRO A 55 11.84 -8.05 9.79
C PRO A 55 11.69 -6.66 9.17
N GLU A 56 12.69 -5.81 9.32
CA GLU A 56 12.65 -4.39 8.87
C GLU A 56 12.28 -4.20 7.40
N TYR A 57 12.68 -5.13 6.53
CA TYR A 57 12.42 -5.05 5.09
C TYR A 57 11.03 -5.52 4.64
N VAL A 58 10.17 -6.00 5.55
CA VAL A 58 8.83 -6.51 5.19
C VAL A 58 7.95 -5.42 4.60
N SER A 59 8.04 -4.20 5.14
CA SER A 59 7.32 -3.04 4.61
C SER A 59 7.70 -2.75 3.16
N GLU A 60 9.00 -2.64 2.88
CA GLU A 60 9.52 -2.38 1.55
C GLU A 60 9.15 -3.48 0.57
N LEU A 61 9.19 -4.72 1.03
CA LEU A 61 8.85 -5.88 0.22
C LEU A 61 7.37 -5.89 -0.19
N ILE A 62 6.46 -5.54 0.74
CA ILE A 62 5.03 -5.37 0.46
C ILE A 62 4.82 -4.27 -0.60
N TRP A 63 5.44 -3.10 -0.40
CA TRP A 63 5.30 -1.98 -1.32
C TRP A 63 5.85 -2.30 -2.71
N ALA A 64 7.06 -2.87 -2.79
CA ALA A 64 7.68 -3.25 -4.06
C ALA A 64 6.82 -4.26 -4.82
N THR A 65 6.33 -5.30 -4.13
CA THR A 65 5.45 -6.32 -4.72
C THR A 65 4.14 -5.70 -5.22
N THR A 66 3.56 -4.78 -4.45
CA THR A 66 2.32 -4.10 -4.83
C THR A 66 2.50 -3.24 -6.07
N MET A 67 3.59 -2.45 -6.13
CA MET A 67 3.87 -1.58 -7.28
C MET A 67 4.24 -2.40 -8.52
N ALA A 68 5.07 -3.44 -8.39
CA ALA A 68 5.41 -4.33 -9.49
C ALA A 68 4.15 -5.00 -10.06
N TRP A 69 3.32 -5.59 -9.20
CA TRP A 69 2.06 -6.20 -9.62
C TRP A 69 1.14 -5.21 -10.34
N ALA A 70 0.99 -3.99 -9.81
CA ALA A 70 0.14 -2.99 -10.43
C ALA A 70 0.64 -2.59 -11.82
N LEU A 71 1.94 -2.38 -11.98
CA LEU A 71 2.57 -1.98 -13.24
C LEU A 71 2.58 -3.09 -14.30
N GLU A 72 2.69 -4.36 -13.89
CA GLU A 72 2.81 -5.51 -14.79
C GLU A 72 1.45 -6.14 -15.13
N GLN A 73 0.50 -6.15 -14.18
CA GLN A 73 -0.75 -6.92 -14.30
C GLN A 73 -2.00 -6.04 -14.43
N THR A 74 -1.82 -4.71 -14.44
CA THR A 74 -2.92 -3.75 -14.55
C THR A 74 -2.54 -2.54 -15.41
N ASN A 75 -3.51 -1.68 -15.71
CA ASN A 75 -3.28 -0.40 -16.39
C ASN A 75 -3.02 0.76 -15.40
N CYS A 76 -2.81 0.46 -14.11
CA CYS A 76 -2.67 1.47 -13.07
C CYS A 76 -1.25 2.07 -13.08
N GLU A 77 -1.16 3.37 -13.26
CA GLU A 77 0.09 4.14 -13.13
C GLU A 77 0.19 4.83 -11.77
N ASN A 78 -0.96 5.07 -11.12
CA ASN A 78 -1.05 5.77 -9.85
C ASN A 78 -1.84 4.98 -8.82
N ALA A 79 -1.37 5.03 -7.59
CA ALA A 79 -2.01 4.48 -6.41
C ALA A 79 -2.64 5.57 -5.56
N ARG A 80 -3.75 5.26 -4.89
CA ARG A 80 -4.43 6.11 -3.92
C ARG A 80 -4.61 5.36 -2.61
N LEU A 81 -4.56 6.08 -1.52
CA LEU A 81 -4.87 5.59 -0.18
C LEU A 81 -5.47 6.70 0.67
N LEU A 82 -6.17 6.31 1.73
CA LEU A 82 -6.63 7.21 2.77
C LEU A 82 -5.87 6.94 4.06
N ALA A 83 -5.13 7.93 4.56
CA ALA A 83 -4.60 7.91 5.91
C ALA A 83 -5.73 8.35 6.86
N ILE A 84 -6.40 7.36 7.47
CA ILE A 84 -7.58 7.58 8.30
C ILE A 84 -7.21 8.38 9.56
N TYR A 85 -8.07 9.29 9.97
CA TYR A 85 -7.97 9.97 11.26
C TYR A 85 -8.32 9.00 12.38
N ASP A 86 -7.47 8.96 13.39
CA ASP A 86 -7.78 8.35 14.67
C ASP A 86 -7.68 9.40 15.79
N GLU A 87 -8.27 9.10 16.94
CA GLU A 87 -8.31 9.99 18.10
C GLU A 87 -6.94 10.18 18.74
N ASP A 88 -5.99 9.27 18.49
CA ASP A 88 -4.67 9.21 19.13
C ASP A 88 -3.56 9.97 18.36
N GLY A 89 -3.88 10.70 17.29
CA GLY A 89 -2.92 11.47 16.50
C GLY A 89 -1.98 10.64 15.63
N TYR A 90 -2.26 9.35 15.42
CA TYR A 90 -1.52 8.47 14.51
C TYR A 90 -1.61 8.91 13.04
N SER A 91 -2.65 9.68 12.68
CA SER A 91 -2.84 10.16 11.31
C SER A 91 -1.64 10.95 10.79
N LYS A 92 -1.01 11.79 11.61
CA LYS A 92 0.21 12.54 11.23
C LYS A 92 1.40 11.62 10.99
N LYS A 93 1.55 10.56 11.79
CA LYS A 93 2.59 9.54 11.62
C LYS A 93 2.36 8.75 10.35
N LEU A 94 1.11 8.35 10.06
CA LEU A 94 0.74 7.67 8.82
C LEU A 94 1.00 8.52 7.58
N VAL A 95 0.58 9.78 7.59
CA VAL A 95 0.86 10.71 6.47
C VAL A 95 2.36 10.87 6.26
N ARG A 96 3.16 11.02 7.34
CA ARG A 96 4.62 11.08 7.25
C ARG A 96 5.20 9.80 6.66
N TYR A 97 4.75 8.64 7.13
CA TYR A 97 5.17 7.34 6.62
C TYR A 97 4.88 7.20 5.12
N PHE A 98 3.66 7.50 4.68
CA PHE A 98 3.31 7.41 3.26
C PHE A 98 4.06 8.43 2.39
N ARG A 99 4.38 9.62 2.91
CA ARG A 99 5.28 10.57 2.23
C ARG A 99 6.68 9.99 2.03
N LEU A 100 7.21 9.27 3.03
CA LEU A 100 8.50 8.59 2.91
C LEU A 100 8.49 7.47 1.85
N ILE A 101 7.37 6.80 1.66
CA ILE A 101 7.19 5.82 0.56
C ILE A 101 7.17 6.53 -0.80
N GLY A 102 6.58 7.72 -0.91
CA GLY A 102 6.51 8.48 -2.16
C GLY A 102 5.11 8.99 -2.49
N PHE A 103 4.17 8.88 -1.55
CA PHE A 103 2.84 9.46 -1.69
C PHE A 103 2.84 10.96 -1.35
N ARG A 104 1.91 11.69 -1.95
CA ARG A 104 1.65 13.11 -1.67
C ARG A 104 0.19 13.31 -1.30
N VAL A 105 -0.08 14.25 -0.42
CA VAL A 105 -1.43 14.65 -0.04
C VAL A 105 -2.14 15.26 -1.26
N THR A 106 -3.37 14.86 -1.49
CA THR A 106 -4.23 15.41 -2.55
C THR A 106 -5.44 16.14 -2.00
N LYS A 107 -6.04 15.62 -0.92
CA LYS A 107 -7.24 16.19 -0.32
C LYS A 107 -7.38 15.73 1.13
N GLU A 108 -7.92 16.61 1.96
CA GLU A 108 -8.44 16.24 3.27
C GLU A 108 -9.92 15.84 3.12
N VAL A 109 -10.28 14.64 3.58
CA VAL A 109 -11.64 14.10 3.55
C VAL A 109 -12.24 14.27 4.94
N GLY A 110 -13.14 15.23 5.06
CA GLY A 110 -13.74 15.61 6.33
C GLY A 110 -15.22 15.22 6.47
N SER A 111 -15.94 15.96 7.31
CA SER A 111 -17.37 15.77 7.56
C SER A 111 -18.29 16.48 6.54
N SER A 112 -17.72 17.17 5.56
CA SER A 112 -18.49 17.89 4.54
C SER A 112 -19.41 16.95 3.74
N PRO A 113 -20.63 17.39 3.35
CA PRO A 113 -21.51 16.60 2.48
C PRO A 113 -20.86 16.20 1.15
N SER A 114 -19.97 17.03 0.60
CA SER A 114 -19.20 16.73 -0.61
C SER A 114 -18.22 15.56 -0.45
N ASP A 115 -17.87 15.22 0.77
CA ASP A 115 -16.94 14.13 1.09
C ASP A 115 -17.64 12.81 1.42
N LEU A 116 -18.99 12.80 1.49
CA LEU A 116 -19.77 11.63 1.89
C LEU A 116 -19.45 10.40 1.03
N LEU A 117 -19.39 10.57 -0.29
CA LEU A 117 -19.04 9.46 -1.19
C LEU A 117 -17.63 8.91 -0.94
N LEU A 118 -16.66 9.79 -0.74
CA LEU A 118 -15.29 9.37 -0.43
C LEU A 118 -15.22 8.66 0.92
N ARG A 119 -15.96 9.13 1.93
CA ARG A 119 -16.04 8.46 3.23
C ARG A 119 -16.68 7.07 3.14
N LEU A 120 -17.69 6.88 2.29
CA LEU A 120 -18.30 5.58 2.05
C LEU A 120 -17.32 4.63 1.34
N ILE A 121 -16.58 5.11 0.35
CA ILE A 121 -15.60 4.31 -0.40
C ILE A 121 -14.44 3.90 0.51
N TRP A 122 -13.93 4.83 1.33
CA TRP A 122 -12.72 4.63 2.13
C TRP A 122 -12.98 4.27 3.60
N GLY A 123 -14.23 4.20 4.02
CA GLY A 123 -14.61 3.78 5.37
C GLY A 123 -14.38 4.84 6.47
N GLY A 124 -14.13 6.12 6.12
CA GLY A 124 -13.93 7.16 7.13
C GLY A 124 -13.40 8.48 6.60
N ALA A 125 -13.11 9.39 7.53
CA ALA A 125 -12.44 10.66 7.27
C ALA A 125 -10.92 10.47 7.36
N GLY A 126 -10.14 11.28 6.62
CA GLY A 126 -8.69 11.17 6.63
C GLY A 126 -8.04 12.02 5.56
N THR A 127 -6.74 11.83 5.41
CA THR A 127 -5.92 12.47 4.38
C THR A 127 -5.84 11.57 3.17
N LEU A 128 -6.47 11.96 2.05
CA LEU A 128 -6.35 11.25 0.78
C LEU A 128 -4.99 11.53 0.14
N MET A 129 -4.28 10.48 -0.19
CA MET A 129 -2.95 10.56 -0.76
C MET A 129 -2.85 9.82 -2.09
N LYS A 130 -1.98 10.30 -2.98
CA LYS A 130 -1.72 9.72 -4.30
C LYS A 130 -0.22 9.50 -4.48
N GLY A 131 0.16 8.38 -5.08
CA GLY A 131 1.53 8.03 -5.44
C GLY A 131 1.65 7.54 -6.88
N ASP A 132 2.75 7.87 -7.53
CA ASP A 132 3.12 7.34 -8.84
C ASP A 132 3.82 5.98 -8.63
N CYS A 133 3.25 4.92 -9.18
CA CYS A 133 3.74 3.55 -8.98
C CYS A 133 5.18 3.36 -9.47
N ARG A 134 5.57 3.94 -10.61
CA ARG A 134 6.93 3.83 -11.15
C ARG A 134 7.94 4.54 -10.27
N LYS A 135 7.61 5.76 -9.78
CA LYS A 135 8.48 6.54 -8.90
C LYS A 135 8.69 5.85 -7.55
N ILE A 136 7.61 5.29 -6.99
CA ILE A 136 7.68 4.51 -5.75
C ILE A 136 8.55 3.27 -5.97
N MET A 137 8.34 2.52 -7.06
CA MET A 137 9.14 1.34 -7.39
C MET A 137 10.62 1.67 -7.53
N SER A 138 10.97 2.70 -8.31
CA SER A 138 12.36 3.14 -8.50
C SER A 138 13.05 3.57 -7.19
N LYS A 139 12.29 4.14 -6.25
CA LYS A 139 12.80 4.50 -4.93
C LYS A 139 13.10 3.26 -4.10
N LEU A 140 12.21 2.27 -4.13
CA LEU A 140 12.39 1.00 -3.42
C LEU A 140 13.54 0.18 -3.99
N GLU A 141 13.70 0.12 -5.31
CA GLU A 141 14.83 -0.54 -5.98
C GLU A 141 16.18 0.03 -5.52
N ARG A 142 16.28 1.37 -5.45
CA ARG A 142 17.49 2.02 -4.92
C ARG A 142 17.76 1.64 -3.47
N LYS A 143 16.72 1.55 -2.64
CA LYS A 143 16.85 1.15 -1.24
C LYS A 143 17.35 -0.29 -1.12
N PHE A 144 16.80 -1.23 -1.92
CA PHE A 144 17.26 -2.62 -1.95
C PHE A 144 18.69 -2.78 -2.45
N LYS A 145 19.10 -2.02 -3.49
CA LYS A 145 20.50 -2.03 -3.97
C LYS A 145 21.46 -1.59 -2.87
N ASN A 146 21.11 -0.57 -2.11
CA ASN A 146 21.94 -0.09 -1.00
C ASN A 146 22.04 -1.12 0.14
N LEU A 147 20.95 -1.84 0.44
CA LEU A 147 20.96 -2.93 1.42
C LEU A 147 21.87 -4.09 0.98
N ASN A 148 21.81 -4.50 -0.28
CA ASN A 148 22.67 -5.56 -0.81
C ASN A 148 24.17 -5.19 -0.81
N LEU A 149 24.51 -3.91 -0.95
CA LEU A 149 25.87 -3.41 -0.83
C LEU A 149 26.39 -3.40 0.63
N SER A 150 25.46 -3.38 1.59
CA SER A 150 25.79 -3.37 3.03
C SER A 150 26.00 -4.77 3.61
N TYR A 151 25.67 -5.82 2.87
CA TYR A 151 25.94 -7.22 3.22
C TYR A 151 26.81 -7.84 2.13
N PRO A 152 28.17 -7.75 2.25
CA PRO A 152 29.04 -8.51 1.37
C PRO A 152 28.78 -10.00 1.57
N ALA A 153 28.69 -10.70 0.47
CA ALA A 153 28.46 -12.14 0.44
C ALA A 153 29.55 -12.92 1.18
#